data_b0b9883313ca5ba737c309c9236460d6
#
_entry.id   b0b9883313ca5ba737c309c9236460d6
#
_cell.length_a   1.000
_cell.length_b   1.000
_cell.length_c   1.000
_cell.angle_alpha   90.00
_cell.angle_beta   90.00
_cell.angle_gamma   90.00
#
_symmetry.space_group_name_H-M   'P 1'
#
loop_
_entity.id
_entity.type
_entity.pdbx_description
1 polymer ?
#
loop_
_entity_poly.entity_id
_entity_poly.type
_entity_poly.pdbx_seq_one_letter_code
_entity_poly.pdbx_strand_id
1 'polypeptide(L)'
;KKFLNDKIYWCASSTHEGEELIAAKAYLILKKKIKNLILIVIPRNVQRVSEITHMFSELGLKTHRHSLNKKIPTDTNIYIVDTYGETKVFFKVCKVVFLGKSLTLNGGQNPLEPARYNCTIIHGPNVSNFHEIYNLLGKNKIAFKVTNQNQMIKKINELLTKNIPTKNIKNKIDKIGDEILNKTFVEIKKFIRQ
;
A
#
# COMPACT_ATOMS: atom_id res chain seq x y z
N LYS A 1 -1.42 5.71 20.01
CA LYS A 1 -2.78 6.14 19.59
C LYS A 1 -2.91 7.66 19.39
N LYS A 2 -2.32 8.51 20.25
CA LYS A 2 -2.48 9.98 20.21
C LYS A 2 -1.84 10.65 18.97
N PHE A 3 -0.76 10.09 18.40
CA PHE A 3 -0.10 10.63 17.20
C PHE A 3 -0.93 10.43 15.91
N LEU A 4 -1.86 9.47 15.93
CA LEU A 4 -2.61 9.05 14.75
C LEU A 4 -3.87 9.91 14.48
N ASN A 5 -4.37 10.66 15.46
CA ASN A 5 -5.72 11.23 15.38
C ASN A 5 -5.87 12.41 14.40
N ASP A 6 -4.78 13.16 14.11
CA ASP A 6 -4.85 14.39 13.29
C ASP A 6 -4.00 14.30 12.01
N LYS A 7 -3.54 13.09 11.65
CA LYS A 7 -2.67 12.87 10.48
C LYS A 7 -3.39 12.09 9.39
N ILE A 8 -3.03 12.40 8.16
CA ILE A 8 -3.46 11.66 6.96
C ILE A 8 -2.32 10.73 6.57
N TYR A 9 -2.64 9.46 6.35
CA TYR A 9 -1.65 8.42 6.05
C TYR A 9 -1.87 7.82 4.68
N TRP A 10 -0.78 7.58 3.99
CA TRP A 10 -0.73 6.58 2.92
C TRP A 10 0.51 5.71 3.12
N CYS A 11 0.48 4.51 2.59
CA CYS A 11 1.52 3.52 2.81
C CYS A 11 2.15 3.11 1.49
N ALA A 12 3.48 3.03 1.44
CA ALA A 12 4.25 2.33 0.43
C ALA A 12 4.74 1.03 1.08
N SER A 13 4.11 -0.08 0.72
CA SER A 13 4.31 -1.38 1.36
C SER A 13 5.06 -2.35 0.46
N SER A 14 5.94 -3.14 1.08
CA SER A 14 6.79 -4.13 0.41
C SER A 14 7.60 -3.52 -0.73
N THR A 15 8.15 -2.34 -0.46
CA THR A 15 8.92 -1.58 -1.44
C THR A 15 10.26 -2.24 -1.73
N HIS A 16 10.72 -2.06 -2.96
CA HIS A 16 12.01 -2.50 -3.47
C HIS A 16 12.82 -1.29 -3.93
N GLU A 17 14.07 -1.54 -4.27
CA GLU A 17 15.01 -0.51 -4.71
C GLU A 17 14.41 0.42 -5.79
N GLY A 18 14.57 1.73 -5.58
CA GLY A 18 14.02 2.77 -6.43
C GLY A 18 12.58 3.17 -6.10
N GLU A 19 11.75 2.26 -5.56
CA GLU A 19 10.35 2.56 -5.23
C GLU A 19 10.24 3.47 -4.01
N GLU A 20 11.16 3.34 -3.04
CA GLU A 20 11.23 4.22 -1.87
C GLU A 20 11.51 5.67 -2.28
N LEU A 21 12.41 5.88 -3.24
CA LEU A 21 12.70 7.21 -3.78
C LEU A 21 11.49 7.80 -4.51
N ILE A 22 10.80 6.99 -5.31
CA ILE A 22 9.57 7.41 -6.00
C ILE A 22 8.50 7.82 -4.97
N ALA A 23 8.33 7.04 -3.90
CA ALA A 23 7.38 7.33 -2.84
C ALA A 23 7.73 8.61 -2.08
N ALA A 24 9.02 8.83 -1.76
CA ALA A 24 9.48 10.04 -1.08
C ALA A 24 9.28 11.30 -1.94
N LYS A 25 9.61 11.24 -3.23
CA LYS A 25 9.37 12.34 -4.18
C LYS A 25 7.87 12.63 -4.34
N ALA A 26 7.03 11.59 -4.37
CA ALA A 26 5.58 11.75 -4.39
C ALA A 26 5.08 12.42 -3.09
N TYR A 27 5.59 12.01 -1.94
CA TYR A 27 5.29 12.63 -0.66
C TYR A 27 5.62 14.13 -0.63
N LEU A 28 6.79 14.54 -1.11
CA LEU A 28 7.20 15.95 -1.15
C LEU A 28 6.23 16.83 -1.94
N ILE A 29 5.67 16.31 -3.03
CA ILE A 29 4.67 17.02 -3.84
C ILE A 29 3.30 17.04 -3.14
N LEU A 30 2.88 15.90 -2.61
CA LEU A 30 1.59 15.76 -1.94
C LEU A 30 1.50 16.58 -0.65
N LYS A 31 2.59 16.65 0.13
CA LYS A 31 2.68 17.43 1.37
C LYS A 31 2.38 18.93 1.16
N LYS A 32 2.68 19.48 -0.02
CA LYS A 32 2.35 20.88 -0.36
C LYS A 32 0.84 21.13 -0.43
N LYS A 33 0.05 20.09 -0.71
CA LYS A 33 -1.41 20.17 -0.89
C LYS A 33 -2.20 19.60 0.29
N ILE A 34 -1.63 18.60 0.97
CA ILE A 34 -2.29 17.89 2.06
C ILE A 34 -1.52 18.16 3.36
N LYS A 35 -2.10 19.00 4.21
CA LYS A 35 -1.55 19.26 5.54
C LYS A 35 -1.59 17.98 6.38
N ASN A 36 -0.65 17.83 7.30
CA ASN A 36 -0.55 16.69 8.21
C ASN A 36 -0.39 15.32 7.53
N LEU A 37 0.12 15.29 6.28
CA LEU A 37 0.41 14.06 5.57
C LEU A 37 1.63 13.35 6.16
N ILE A 38 1.52 12.04 6.34
CA ILE A 38 2.61 11.12 6.71
C ILE A 38 2.68 10.01 5.66
N LEU A 39 3.89 9.72 5.20
CA LEU A 39 4.18 8.52 4.43
C LEU A 39 4.64 7.42 5.37
N ILE A 40 4.00 6.25 5.30
CA ILE A 40 4.48 5.03 5.95
C ILE A 40 5.20 4.20 4.90
N VAL A 41 6.45 3.85 5.15
CA VAL A 41 7.27 3.00 4.27
C VAL A 41 7.53 1.68 4.97
N ILE A 42 7.17 0.59 4.32
CA ILE A 42 7.41 -0.79 4.77
C ILE A 42 8.30 -1.45 3.72
N PRO A 43 9.62 -1.40 3.86
CA PRO A 43 10.53 -2.04 2.92
C PRO A 43 10.36 -3.55 2.94
N ARG A 44 10.49 -4.21 1.77
CA ARG A 44 10.49 -5.67 1.70
C ARG A 44 11.70 -6.27 2.40
N ASN A 45 12.86 -5.60 2.32
CA ASN A 45 14.09 -5.97 3.00
C ASN A 45 14.43 -4.92 4.07
N VAL A 46 14.24 -5.26 5.33
CA VAL A 46 14.52 -4.37 6.48
C VAL A 46 16.01 -4.05 6.64
N GLN A 47 16.92 -4.86 6.08
CA GLN A 47 18.35 -4.58 6.12
C GLN A 47 18.73 -3.30 5.36
N ARG A 48 17.92 -2.88 4.40
CA ARG A 48 18.10 -1.65 3.63
C ARG A 48 17.66 -0.38 4.36
N VAL A 49 17.10 -0.49 5.55
CA VAL A 49 16.50 0.66 6.26
C VAL A 49 17.52 1.78 6.51
N SER A 50 18.78 1.47 6.78
CA SER A 50 19.82 2.50 6.99
C SER A 50 20.10 3.29 5.71
N GLU A 51 20.23 2.61 4.56
CA GLU A 51 20.35 3.20 3.23
C GLU A 51 19.13 4.08 2.89
N ILE A 52 17.93 3.54 3.09
CA ILE A 52 16.67 4.25 2.84
C ILE A 52 16.54 5.49 3.72
N THR A 53 16.92 5.41 4.98
CA THR A 53 16.89 6.55 5.92
C THR A 53 17.87 7.64 5.48
N HIS A 54 19.06 7.26 5.04
CA HIS A 54 20.06 8.21 4.52
C HIS A 54 19.54 8.92 3.27
N MET A 55 19.04 8.19 2.29
CA MET A 55 18.42 8.74 1.08
C MET A 55 17.29 9.73 1.40
N PHE A 56 16.45 9.43 2.39
CA PHE A 56 15.39 10.35 2.81
C PHE A 56 15.94 11.62 3.48
N SER A 57 17.02 11.51 4.25
CA SER A 57 17.66 12.66 4.87
C SER A 57 18.28 13.61 3.83
N GLU A 58 18.85 13.09 2.75
CA GLU A 58 19.36 13.89 1.62
C GLU A 58 18.24 14.69 0.93
N LEU A 59 17.00 14.18 0.96
CA LEU A 59 15.81 14.89 0.49
C LEU A 59 15.22 15.88 1.52
N GLY A 60 15.90 16.09 2.67
CA GLY A 60 15.42 16.92 3.76
C GLY A 60 14.21 16.35 4.51
N LEU A 61 13.99 15.04 4.44
CA LEU A 61 12.85 14.38 5.07
C LEU A 61 13.23 13.81 6.44
N LYS A 62 12.44 14.17 7.45
CA LYS A 62 12.59 13.64 8.81
C LYS A 62 11.91 12.29 8.94
N THR A 63 12.67 11.27 9.31
CA THR A 63 12.21 9.90 9.44
C THR A 63 12.08 9.48 10.90
N HIS A 64 11.18 8.54 11.17
CA HIS A 64 11.08 7.83 12.44
C HIS A 64 10.99 6.33 12.19
N ARG A 65 11.84 5.55 12.85
CA ARG A 65 11.86 4.08 12.72
C ARG A 65 10.94 3.45 13.75
N HIS A 66 10.18 2.45 13.31
CA HIS A 66 9.24 1.73 14.18
C HIS A 66 9.92 1.03 15.36
N SER A 67 11.08 0.39 15.11
CA SER A 67 11.86 -0.33 16.12
C SER A 67 12.33 0.53 17.29
N LEU A 68 12.40 1.86 17.13
CA LEU A 68 12.82 2.75 18.21
C LEU A 68 11.84 2.76 19.39
N ASN A 69 10.59 2.35 19.18
CA ASN A 69 9.52 2.30 20.20
C ASN A 69 9.41 3.55 21.08
N LYS A 70 9.79 4.71 20.53
CA LYS A 70 9.80 6.02 21.19
C LYS A 70 8.60 6.85 20.74
N LYS A 71 8.34 7.93 21.49
CA LYS A 71 7.34 8.93 21.05
C LYS A 71 7.74 9.48 19.69
N ILE A 72 6.81 9.41 18.74
CA ILE A 72 7.03 9.88 17.38
C ILE A 72 7.10 11.43 17.39
N PRO A 73 8.17 12.06 16.89
CA PRO A 73 8.28 13.51 16.79
C PRO A 73 7.15 14.09 15.92
N THR A 74 6.65 15.26 16.29
CA THR A 74 5.52 15.91 15.60
C THR A 74 5.85 16.34 14.19
N ASP A 75 7.11 16.57 13.89
CA ASP A 75 7.67 16.99 12.61
C ASP A 75 8.11 15.82 11.71
N THR A 76 7.83 14.58 12.12
CA THR A 76 8.09 13.38 11.31
C THR A 76 7.37 13.46 9.98
N ASN A 77 8.10 13.22 8.90
CA ASN A 77 7.58 13.17 7.53
C ASN A 77 7.29 11.74 7.09
N ILE A 78 8.22 10.85 7.36
CA ILE A 78 8.14 9.45 6.96
C ILE A 78 8.30 8.56 8.20
N TYR A 79 7.39 7.61 8.33
CA TYR A 79 7.45 6.54 9.31
C TYR A 79 7.92 5.26 8.64
N ILE A 80 9.09 4.75 9.04
CA ILE A 80 9.68 3.54 8.46
C ILE A 80 9.39 2.35 9.37
N VAL A 81 8.78 1.32 8.80
CA VAL A 81 8.52 0.05 9.50
C VAL A 81 9.68 -0.89 9.21
N ASP A 82 10.59 -0.97 10.15
CA ASP A 82 11.84 -1.73 10.09
C ASP A 82 11.76 -3.05 10.88
N THR A 83 10.55 -3.60 11.01
CA THR A 83 10.26 -4.87 11.67
C THR A 83 9.42 -5.77 10.76
N TYR A 84 9.54 -7.10 10.94
CA TYR A 84 8.73 -8.06 10.20
C TYR A 84 7.41 -8.37 10.92
N GLY A 85 6.40 -8.81 10.16
CA GLY A 85 5.14 -9.35 10.70
C GLY A 85 4.08 -8.31 11.06
N GLU A 86 4.39 -7.02 11.01
CA GLU A 86 3.49 -5.96 11.52
C GLU A 86 2.69 -5.22 10.43
N THR A 87 2.84 -5.59 9.16
CA THR A 87 2.17 -4.94 8.01
C THR A 87 0.68 -4.71 8.23
N LYS A 88 0.01 -5.70 8.82
CA LYS A 88 -1.44 -5.66 9.11
C LYS A 88 -1.85 -4.51 10.03
N VAL A 89 -0.98 -4.14 10.96
CA VAL A 89 -1.24 -3.03 11.90
C VAL A 89 -1.32 -1.71 11.13
N PHE A 90 -0.46 -1.53 10.15
CA PHE A 90 -0.40 -0.32 9.33
C PHE A 90 -1.54 -0.27 8.29
N PHE A 91 -1.94 -1.40 7.74
CA PHE A 91 -3.11 -1.45 6.84
C PHE A 91 -4.42 -1.05 7.54
N LYS A 92 -4.54 -1.25 8.86
CA LYS A 92 -5.73 -0.81 9.63
C LYS A 92 -5.87 0.72 9.71
N VAL A 93 -4.78 1.46 9.55
CA VAL A 93 -4.78 2.93 9.65
C VAL A 93 -4.66 3.63 8.31
N CYS A 94 -4.16 2.95 7.28
CA CYS A 94 -3.98 3.50 5.95
C CYS A 94 -5.20 3.21 5.05
N LYS A 95 -5.73 4.26 4.41
CA LYS A 95 -6.79 4.08 3.39
C LYS A 95 -6.22 3.78 2.00
N VAL A 96 -4.99 4.22 1.73
CA VAL A 96 -4.32 4.12 0.43
C VAL A 96 -2.99 3.42 0.62
N VAL A 97 -2.76 2.37 -0.16
CA VAL A 97 -1.53 1.57 -0.12
C VAL A 97 -0.97 1.44 -1.53
N PHE A 98 0.26 1.89 -1.73
CA PHE A 98 1.06 1.49 -2.89
C PHE A 98 1.74 0.16 -2.58
N LEU A 99 1.57 -0.83 -3.44
CA LEU A 99 2.26 -2.13 -3.33
C LEU A 99 3.48 -2.17 -4.24
N GLY A 100 4.62 -2.37 -3.62
CA GLY A 100 5.91 -2.43 -4.28
C GLY A 100 6.13 -3.70 -5.12
N LYS A 101 7.36 -3.84 -5.65
CA LYS A 101 7.75 -4.84 -6.66
C LYS A 101 6.86 -4.75 -7.91
N SER A 102 6.42 -3.56 -8.24
CA SER A 102 5.44 -3.35 -9.30
C SER A 102 5.77 -2.22 -10.27
N LEU A 103 6.62 -1.26 -9.87
CA LEU A 103 7.11 -0.18 -10.74
C LEU A 103 8.52 -0.42 -11.25
N THR A 104 9.44 -0.83 -10.40
CA THR A 104 10.87 -0.99 -10.74
C THR A 104 11.26 -2.44 -11.02
N LEU A 105 10.56 -3.40 -10.41
CA LEU A 105 10.81 -4.84 -10.56
C LEU A 105 9.55 -5.58 -11.01
N ASN A 106 9.75 -6.79 -11.54
CA ASN A 106 8.66 -7.67 -11.97
C ASN A 106 8.16 -8.56 -10.84
N GLY A 107 6.87 -8.93 -10.91
CA GLY A 107 6.22 -9.92 -10.07
C GLY A 107 5.04 -9.40 -9.25
N GLY A 108 5.17 -8.22 -8.66
CA GLY A 108 4.15 -7.66 -7.78
C GLY A 108 4.09 -8.35 -6.41
N GLN A 109 3.26 -7.81 -5.52
CA GLN A 109 2.95 -8.35 -4.18
C GLN A 109 1.47 -8.68 -4.08
N ASN A 110 1.09 -9.54 -3.14
CA ASN A 110 -0.30 -9.97 -2.97
C ASN A 110 -1.22 -8.79 -2.57
N PRO A 111 -2.18 -8.40 -3.41
CA PRO A 111 -3.05 -7.26 -3.13
C PRO A 111 -4.24 -7.59 -2.21
N LEU A 112 -4.53 -8.87 -1.97
CA LEU A 112 -5.67 -9.26 -1.12
C LEU A 112 -5.45 -8.89 0.34
N GLU A 113 -4.20 -8.89 0.81
CA GLU A 113 -3.91 -8.58 2.21
C GLU A 113 -4.35 -7.15 2.57
N PRO A 114 -3.85 -6.07 1.94
CA PRO A 114 -4.33 -4.72 2.24
C PRO A 114 -5.81 -4.51 1.88
N ALA A 115 -6.34 -5.16 0.85
CA ALA A 115 -7.74 -5.06 0.47
C ALA A 115 -8.69 -5.54 1.58
N ARG A 116 -8.34 -6.61 2.31
CA ARG A 116 -9.09 -7.11 3.47
C ARG A 116 -9.14 -6.12 4.64
N TYR A 117 -8.23 -5.13 4.67
CA TYR A 117 -8.25 -4.03 5.64
C TYR A 117 -8.90 -2.76 5.10
N ASN A 118 -9.69 -2.86 4.02
CA ASN A 118 -10.36 -1.76 3.35
C ASN A 118 -9.40 -0.72 2.73
N CYS A 119 -8.16 -1.12 2.40
CA CYS A 119 -7.24 -0.25 1.69
C CYS A 119 -7.56 -0.22 0.20
N THR A 120 -7.51 0.96 -0.39
CA THR A 120 -7.44 1.11 -1.84
C THR A 120 -5.99 0.94 -2.28
N ILE A 121 -5.78 0.15 -3.32
CA ILE A 121 -4.45 -0.28 -3.75
C ILE A 121 -4.01 0.53 -4.98
N ILE A 122 -2.77 0.96 -4.97
CA ILE A 122 -2.06 1.49 -6.13
C ILE A 122 -0.91 0.54 -6.44
N HIS A 123 -0.69 0.25 -7.72
CA HIS A 123 0.37 -0.66 -8.15
C HIS A 123 0.94 -0.23 -9.52
N GLY A 124 2.15 -0.65 -9.80
CA GLY A 124 2.78 -0.52 -11.11
C GLY A 124 2.25 -1.54 -12.12
N PRO A 125 2.78 -1.55 -13.36
CA PRO A 125 2.35 -2.49 -14.40
C PRO A 125 2.86 -3.93 -14.18
N ASN A 126 3.91 -4.10 -13.38
CA ASN A 126 4.68 -5.35 -13.30
C ASN A 126 4.15 -6.26 -12.19
N VAL A 127 2.98 -6.86 -12.40
CA VAL A 127 2.25 -7.66 -11.39
C VAL A 127 1.97 -9.09 -11.84
N SER A 128 2.89 -9.68 -12.61
CA SER A 128 2.71 -10.99 -13.26
C SER A 128 2.29 -12.12 -12.31
N ASN A 129 2.83 -12.14 -11.07
CA ASN A 129 2.50 -13.19 -10.10
C ASN A 129 1.07 -13.15 -9.59
N PHE A 130 0.37 -12.01 -9.78
CA PHE A 130 -0.98 -11.77 -9.25
C PHE A 130 -1.87 -11.10 -10.30
N HIS A 131 -1.56 -11.28 -11.59
CA HIS A 131 -2.23 -10.58 -12.70
C HIS A 131 -3.75 -10.67 -12.65
N GLU A 132 -4.29 -11.88 -12.49
CA GLU A 132 -5.73 -12.12 -12.43
C GLU A 132 -6.39 -11.41 -11.24
N ILE A 133 -5.72 -11.45 -10.08
CA ILE A 133 -6.22 -10.80 -8.86
C ILE A 133 -6.24 -9.28 -9.03
N TYR A 134 -5.17 -8.70 -9.57
CA TYR A 134 -5.16 -7.25 -9.86
C TYR A 134 -6.21 -6.83 -10.88
N ASN A 135 -6.45 -7.63 -11.91
CA ASN A 135 -7.52 -7.39 -12.87
C ASN A 135 -8.91 -7.42 -12.21
N LEU A 136 -9.15 -8.40 -11.36
CA LEU A 136 -10.38 -8.53 -10.61
C LEU A 136 -10.61 -7.33 -9.67
N LEU A 137 -9.59 -6.95 -8.91
CA LEU A 137 -9.65 -5.79 -8.03
C LEU A 137 -9.79 -4.48 -8.80
N GLY A 138 -9.17 -4.38 -9.98
CA GLY A 138 -9.30 -3.21 -10.87
C GLY A 138 -10.72 -3.03 -11.38
N LYS A 139 -11.37 -4.10 -11.86
CA LYS A 139 -12.80 -4.10 -12.27
C LYS A 139 -13.72 -3.63 -11.14
N ASN A 140 -13.37 -3.94 -9.90
CA ASN A 140 -14.11 -3.54 -8.70
C ASN A 140 -13.71 -2.17 -8.14
N LYS A 141 -12.82 -1.42 -8.81
CA LYS A 141 -12.30 -0.11 -8.37
C LYS A 141 -11.60 -0.15 -6.99
N ILE A 142 -10.98 -1.27 -6.68
CA ILE A 142 -10.20 -1.49 -5.45
C ILE A 142 -8.71 -1.30 -5.72
N ALA A 143 -8.21 -1.70 -6.90
CA ALA A 143 -6.83 -1.52 -7.32
C ALA A 143 -6.73 -0.61 -8.54
N PHE A 144 -5.69 0.22 -8.57
CA PHE A 144 -5.44 1.20 -9.63
C PHE A 144 -4.01 1.07 -10.13
N LYS A 145 -3.86 0.80 -11.43
CA LYS A 145 -2.57 0.74 -12.10
C LYS A 145 -2.05 2.15 -12.38
N VAL A 146 -0.78 2.37 -12.10
CA VAL A 146 -0.01 3.57 -12.45
C VAL A 146 1.29 3.14 -13.14
N THR A 147 1.76 3.92 -14.10
CA THR A 147 2.96 3.57 -14.89
C THR A 147 4.18 4.41 -14.51
N ASN A 148 3.96 5.51 -13.78
CA ASN A 148 5.03 6.42 -13.39
C ASN A 148 4.64 7.22 -12.13
N GLN A 149 5.62 7.96 -11.61
CA GLN A 149 5.48 8.79 -10.43
C GLN A 149 4.35 9.83 -10.55
N ASN A 150 4.18 10.48 -11.70
CA ASN A 150 3.15 11.52 -11.86
C ASN A 150 1.73 10.94 -11.75
N GLN A 151 1.49 9.79 -12.37
CA GLN A 151 0.22 9.09 -12.23
C GLN A 151 -0.02 8.63 -10.79
N MET A 152 1.01 8.16 -10.10
CA MET A 152 0.95 7.77 -8.70
C MET A 152 0.56 8.95 -7.81
N ILE A 153 1.20 10.12 -7.98
CA ILE A 153 0.88 11.34 -7.25
C ILE A 153 -0.58 11.75 -7.49
N LYS A 154 -1.00 11.80 -8.76
CA LYS A 154 -2.38 12.15 -9.13
C LYS A 154 -3.39 11.22 -8.45
N LYS A 155 -3.14 9.91 -8.50
CA LYS A 155 -4.04 8.92 -7.92
C LYS A 155 -4.06 8.98 -6.40
N ILE A 156 -2.92 9.10 -5.72
CA ILE A 156 -2.87 9.27 -4.25
C ILE A 156 -3.62 10.53 -3.83
N ASN A 157 -3.37 11.66 -4.50
CA ASN A 157 -4.07 12.91 -4.20
C ASN A 157 -5.59 12.74 -4.32
N GLU A 158 -6.05 12.14 -5.42
CA GLU A 158 -7.47 11.86 -5.64
C GLU A 158 -8.06 11.01 -4.52
N LEU A 159 -7.40 9.92 -4.14
CA LEU A 159 -7.88 8.98 -3.13
C LEU A 159 -7.87 9.56 -1.71
N LEU A 160 -6.95 10.46 -1.40
CA LEU A 160 -6.85 11.08 -0.07
C LEU A 160 -7.75 12.29 0.09
N THR A 161 -8.06 13.02 -1.00
CA THR A 161 -8.86 14.26 -0.94
C THR A 161 -10.33 14.04 -1.25
N LYS A 162 -10.66 13.08 -2.11
CA LYS A 162 -12.05 12.71 -2.37
C LYS A 162 -12.48 11.66 -1.33
N ASN A 163 -13.66 11.86 -0.74
CA ASN A 163 -14.27 10.85 0.14
C ASN A 163 -14.71 9.62 -0.68
N ILE A 164 -13.73 8.87 -1.21
CA ILE A 164 -14.03 7.62 -1.90
C ILE A 164 -14.43 6.62 -0.81
N PRO A 165 -15.63 6.01 -0.92
CA PRO A 165 -16.08 5.05 0.07
C PRO A 165 -15.16 3.82 0.06
N THR A 166 -14.21 3.78 0.97
CA THR A 166 -13.41 2.56 1.26
C THR A 166 -14.22 1.58 2.12
N LYS A 167 -15.33 2.06 2.68
CA LYS A 167 -16.29 1.21 3.41
C LYS A 167 -16.85 0.17 2.43
N ASN A 168 -16.65 -1.10 2.73
CA ASN A 168 -17.11 -2.29 1.99
C ASN A 168 -16.12 -2.95 1.02
N ILE A 169 -14.84 -2.54 0.95
CA ILE A 169 -13.84 -3.28 0.16
C ILE A 169 -13.74 -4.72 0.68
N LYS A 170 -13.63 -4.89 2.01
CA LYS A 170 -13.60 -6.21 2.65
C LYS A 170 -14.79 -7.06 2.23
N ASN A 171 -16.02 -6.55 2.37
CA ASN A 171 -17.23 -7.30 2.01
C ASN A 171 -17.27 -7.68 0.51
N LYS A 172 -16.76 -6.81 -0.37
CA LYS A 172 -16.60 -7.14 -1.80
C LYS A 172 -15.61 -8.28 -2.01
N ILE A 173 -14.48 -8.27 -1.31
CA ILE A 173 -13.46 -9.32 -1.36
C ILE A 173 -14.04 -10.64 -0.86
N ASP A 174 -14.73 -10.62 0.28
CA ASP A 174 -15.36 -11.81 0.86
C ASP A 174 -16.39 -12.40 -0.12
N LYS A 175 -17.28 -11.56 -0.69
CA LYS A 175 -18.25 -11.99 -1.70
C LYS A 175 -17.60 -12.62 -2.95
N ILE A 176 -16.53 -12.00 -3.46
CA ILE A 176 -15.76 -12.56 -4.59
C ILE A 176 -15.15 -13.91 -4.21
N GLY A 177 -14.62 -14.03 -3.00
CA GLY A 177 -14.09 -15.30 -2.48
C GLY A 177 -15.14 -16.39 -2.43
N ASP A 178 -16.33 -16.10 -1.92
CA ASP A 178 -17.46 -17.03 -1.87
C ASP A 178 -17.93 -17.45 -3.27
N GLU A 179 -18.01 -16.52 -4.21
CA GLU A 179 -18.36 -16.82 -5.61
C GLU A 179 -17.34 -17.77 -6.28
N ILE A 180 -16.04 -17.54 -6.07
CA ILE A 180 -14.98 -18.41 -6.58
C ILE A 180 -15.06 -19.78 -5.95
N LEU A 181 -15.21 -19.85 -4.62
CA LEU A 181 -15.32 -21.10 -3.88
C LEU A 181 -16.52 -21.94 -4.37
N ASN A 182 -17.69 -21.33 -4.50
CA ASN A 182 -18.89 -22.00 -4.96
C ASN A 182 -18.73 -22.55 -6.40
N LYS A 183 -18.13 -21.77 -7.31
CA LYS A 183 -17.83 -22.25 -8.67
C LYS A 183 -16.88 -23.45 -8.64
N THR A 184 -15.81 -23.37 -7.83
CA THR A 184 -14.84 -24.46 -7.67
C THR A 184 -15.52 -25.73 -7.14
N PHE A 185 -16.38 -25.61 -6.13
CA PHE A 185 -17.15 -26.75 -5.61
C PHE A 185 -18.06 -27.38 -6.66
N VAL A 186 -18.72 -26.58 -7.48
CA VAL A 186 -19.58 -27.09 -8.58
C VAL A 186 -18.73 -27.89 -9.56
N GLU A 187 -17.57 -27.40 -9.95
CA GLU A 187 -16.68 -28.12 -10.88
C GLU A 187 -16.13 -29.42 -10.24
N ILE A 188 -15.66 -29.40 -9.01
CA ILE A 188 -15.20 -30.61 -8.30
C ILE A 188 -16.27 -31.68 -8.22
N LYS A 189 -17.51 -31.28 -7.91
CA LYS A 189 -18.66 -32.24 -7.85
C LYS A 189 -18.94 -32.94 -9.17
N LYS A 190 -18.66 -32.31 -10.31
CA LYS A 190 -18.81 -32.98 -11.64
C LYS A 190 -17.79 -34.11 -11.80
N PHE A 191 -16.56 -33.95 -11.29
CA PHE A 191 -15.53 -35.00 -11.37
C PHE A 191 -15.75 -36.16 -10.40
N ILE A 192 -16.37 -35.92 -9.24
CA ILE A 192 -16.62 -36.98 -8.23
C ILE A 192 -17.83 -37.84 -8.59
N ARG A 193 -18.72 -37.36 -9.47
CA ARG A 193 -19.93 -38.08 -9.89
C ARG A 193 -19.75 -38.91 -11.17
N GLN A 194 -18.54 -38.95 -11.72
CA GLN A 194 -18.09 -39.88 -12.76
C GLN A 194 -17.38 -41.09 -12.14
#